data_30ffa7c95b3760500e87ce930535782d
#
_entry.id   30ffa7c95b3760500e87ce930535782d
#
_cell.length_a   1.000
_cell.length_b   1.000
_cell.length_c   1.000
_cell.angle_alpha   90.00
_cell.angle_beta   90.00
_cell.angle_gamma   90.00
#
_symmetry.space_group_name_H-M   'P 1'
#
loop_
_entity.id
_entity.type
_entity.pdbx_description
1 polymer ?
#
loop_
_entity_poly.entity_id
_entity_poly.type
_entity_poly.pdbx_seq_one_letter_code
_entity_poly.pdbx_strand_id
1 'polypeptide(L)'
;GDGIINIIAYDQLRYLKNKDTMIFGGTATELLQLIGKNFSLKLGSGVENTGFSVQTQIFDNKTLFDMLESVLDDTLVATGKNFVLYDDFGFLFLKDMENMVLEDFLIDKSNIQDFSYSTSIDDNTYNKIKLAYDNKQTGVREIFQTQDTVNMGNWGTLQYYEKVQSKELAKLRAEAYLKIYNRKTRNLQIKGAFGDVRVRAGTGIYVNLDIGDIVVNNRMWVEKVKHTFEQNLHTMDMTLRGWEFVE
;
A
#
# COMPACT_ATOMS: atom_id res chain seq x y z
N GLY A 1 24.72 34.19 -18.55
CA GLY A 1 24.76 32.78 -18.16
C GLY A 1 23.37 32.24 -18.05
N ASP A 2 23.09 31.17 -18.77
CA ASP A 2 21.79 30.48 -18.71
C ASP A 2 21.63 29.90 -17.32
N GLY A 3 20.84 30.59 -16.48
CA GLY A 3 20.63 30.15 -15.12
C GLY A 3 19.77 28.88 -15.08
N ILE A 4 20.36 27.76 -14.66
CA ILE A 4 19.60 26.54 -14.36
C ILE A 4 18.86 26.75 -13.05
N ILE A 5 17.54 26.59 -13.08
CA ILE A 5 16.69 26.66 -11.89
C ILE A 5 16.27 25.23 -11.51
N ASN A 6 16.63 24.81 -10.30
CA ASN A 6 16.16 23.56 -9.72
C ASN A 6 14.92 23.80 -8.87
N ILE A 7 13.82 23.12 -9.17
CA ILE A 7 12.55 23.26 -8.46
C ILE A 7 12.17 21.91 -7.84
N ILE A 8 11.81 21.92 -6.56
CA ILE A 8 11.19 20.79 -5.87
C ILE A 8 9.75 21.21 -5.55
N ALA A 9 8.78 20.47 -6.10
CA ALA A 9 7.38 20.68 -5.84
C ALA A 9 6.77 19.41 -5.20
N TYR A 10 5.79 19.62 -4.35
CA TYR A 10 5.05 18.54 -3.69
C TYR A 10 3.57 18.70 -4.02
N ASP A 11 2.87 17.57 -4.11
CA ASP A 11 1.42 17.50 -4.25
C ASP A 11 0.69 17.73 -2.90
N GLN A 12 -0.64 17.65 -2.90
CA GLN A 12 -1.45 17.84 -1.69
C GLN A 12 -1.21 16.75 -0.62
N LEU A 13 -0.71 15.56 -0.98
CA LEU A 13 -0.41 14.51 0.00
C LEU A 13 0.56 15.00 1.08
N ARG A 14 1.43 15.98 0.75
CA ARG A 14 2.32 16.59 1.74
C ARG A 14 1.57 17.12 2.98
N TYR A 15 0.36 17.66 2.79
CA TYR A 15 -0.41 18.25 3.90
C TYR A 15 -0.98 17.20 4.85
N LEU A 16 -1.06 15.93 4.43
CA LEU A 16 -1.45 14.82 5.29
C LEU A 16 -0.38 14.46 6.35
N LYS A 17 0.80 15.05 6.28
CA LYS A 17 1.82 14.99 7.35
C LYS A 17 1.49 15.87 8.56
N ASN A 18 0.51 16.76 8.47
CA ASN A 18 0.01 17.51 9.61
C ASN A 18 -0.56 16.56 10.65
N LYS A 19 -0.35 16.89 11.91
CA LYS A 19 -0.87 16.16 13.06
C LYS A 19 -2.14 16.80 13.57
N ASP A 20 -3.03 15.96 14.07
CA ASP A 20 -4.26 16.39 14.72
C ASP A 20 -4.69 15.40 15.81
N THR A 21 -5.67 15.80 16.60
CA THR A 21 -6.38 14.95 17.55
C THR A 21 -7.85 14.97 17.21
N MET A 22 -8.43 13.81 16.89
CA MET A 22 -9.84 13.70 16.55
C MET A 22 -10.47 12.41 17.06
N ILE A 23 -11.77 12.45 17.29
CA ILE A 23 -12.61 11.28 17.51
C ILE A 23 -13.34 10.99 16.21
N PHE A 24 -13.20 9.78 15.69
CA PHE A 24 -13.78 9.40 14.42
C PHE A 24 -14.34 7.96 14.46
N GLY A 25 -15.49 7.79 13.81
CA GLY A 25 -16.09 6.51 13.44
C GLY A 25 -16.81 6.68 12.11
N GLY A 26 -16.61 5.74 11.19
CA GLY A 26 -17.13 5.83 9.83
C GLY A 26 -16.22 5.17 8.82
N THR A 27 -16.42 5.42 7.53
CA THR A 27 -15.63 4.89 6.43
C THR A 27 -14.35 5.71 6.20
N ALA A 28 -13.34 5.11 5.56
CA ALA A 28 -12.14 5.86 5.17
C ALA A 28 -12.46 7.01 4.19
N THR A 29 -13.49 6.84 3.37
CA THR A 29 -13.99 7.89 2.48
C THR A 29 -14.52 9.09 3.25
N GLU A 30 -15.33 8.85 4.30
CA GLU A 30 -15.85 9.92 5.18
C GLU A 30 -14.72 10.61 5.95
N LEU A 31 -13.71 9.84 6.41
CA LEU A 31 -12.53 10.42 7.05
C LEU A 31 -11.76 11.33 6.09
N LEU A 32 -11.52 10.89 4.86
CA LEU A 32 -10.86 11.70 3.84
C LEU A 32 -11.66 12.98 3.53
N GLN A 33 -12.99 12.90 3.46
CA GLN A 33 -13.86 14.07 3.26
C GLN A 33 -13.78 15.06 4.44
N LEU A 34 -13.77 14.54 5.67
CA LEU A 34 -13.61 15.35 6.87
C LEU A 34 -12.26 16.07 6.89
N ILE A 35 -11.19 15.35 6.60
CA ILE A 35 -9.83 15.91 6.47
C ILE A 35 -9.80 16.97 5.35
N GLY A 36 -10.34 16.64 4.18
CA GLY A 36 -10.40 17.58 3.05
C GLY A 36 -11.08 18.90 3.43
N LYS A 37 -12.20 18.81 4.13
CA LYS A 37 -12.92 19.99 4.64
C LYS A 37 -12.11 20.80 5.65
N ASN A 38 -11.53 20.12 6.64
CA ASN A 38 -10.84 20.79 7.76
C ASN A 38 -9.51 21.42 7.33
N PHE A 39 -8.82 20.83 6.37
CA PHE A 39 -7.51 21.28 5.88
C PHE A 39 -7.57 21.94 4.49
N SER A 40 -8.78 22.22 3.99
CA SER A 40 -9.00 22.86 2.68
C SER A 40 -8.34 22.12 1.52
N LEU A 41 -8.27 20.78 1.59
CA LEU A 41 -7.76 19.93 0.52
C LEU A 41 -8.87 19.65 -0.48
N LYS A 42 -8.51 19.67 -1.76
CA LYS A 42 -9.48 19.40 -2.85
C LYS A 42 -9.59 17.90 -3.07
N LEU A 43 -10.81 17.41 -3.16
CA LEU A 43 -11.11 16.02 -3.48
C LEU A 43 -11.64 15.91 -4.91
N GLY A 44 -11.20 14.89 -5.64
CA GLY A 44 -11.69 14.57 -6.96
C GLY A 44 -13.10 13.97 -6.92
N SER A 45 -13.86 14.12 -8.00
CA SER A 45 -15.21 13.54 -8.13
C SER A 45 -15.22 12.01 -8.22
N GLY A 46 -14.05 11.38 -8.41
CA GLY A 46 -13.88 9.93 -8.49
C GLY A 46 -13.37 9.27 -7.20
N VAL A 47 -13.53 9.93 -6.04
CA VAL A 47 -13.27 9.29 -4.74
C VAL A 47 -14.27 8.16 -4.53
N GLU A 48 -13.77 6.93 -4.37
CA GLU A 48 -14.61 5.74 -4.22
C GLU A 48 -15.02 5.53 -2.75
N ASN A 49 -16.20 4.94 -2.56
CA ASN A 49 -16.68 4.57 -1.23
C ASN A 49 -15.98 3.27 -0.78
N THR A 50 -15.30 3.32 0.35
CA THR A 50 -14.61 2.16 0.90
C THR A 50 -15.55 1.13 1.56
N GLY A 51 -16.79 1.52 1.84
CA GLY A 51 -17.89 0.63 2.22
C GLY A 51 -17.86 0.07 3.63
N PHE A 52 -16.71 0.07 4.31
CA PHE A 52 -16.56 -0.43 5.67
C PHE A 52 -16.45 0.72 6.67
N SER A 53 -17.30 0.71 7.70
CA SER A 53 -17.27 1.70 8.79
C SER A 53 -16.54 1.14 10.00
N VAL A 54 -15.48 1.83 10.43
CA VAL A 54 -14.81 1.52 11.70
C VAL A 54 -15.62 2.03 12.88
N GLN A 55 -15.46 1.37 14.03
CA GLN A 55 -16.02 1.85 15.28
C GLN A 55 -15.35 3.17 15.69
N THR A 56 -16.06 3.95 16.51
CA THR A 56 -15.53 5.21 17.04
C THR A 56 -14.25 4.97 17.82
N GLN A 57 -13.20 5.65 17.40
CA GLN A 57 -11.86 5.60 17.99
C GLN A 57 -11.27 7.01 18.17
N ILE A 58 -10.27 7.10 19.02
CA ILE A 58 -9.58 8.35 19.30
C ILE A 58 -8.21 8.30 18.62
N PHE A 59 -8.01 9.25 17.72
CA PHE A 59 -6.68 9.56 17.18
C PHE A 59 -6.10 10.70 17.99
N ASP A 60 -5.03 10.45 18.71
CA ASP A 60 -4.35 11.44 19.53
C ASP A 60 -2.95 11.72 19.02
N ASN A 61 -2.69 12.98 18.62
CA ASN A 61 -1.41 13.44 18.06
C ASN A 61 -0.89 12.58 16.90
N LYS A 62 -1.81 12.14 16.03
CA LYS A 62 -1.51 11.33 14.84
C LYS A 62 -1.40 12.21 13.61
N THR A 63 -0.59 11.80 12.63
CA THR A 63 -0.64 12.44 11.31
C THR A 63 -1.96 12.08 10.62
N LEU A 64 -2.42 12.94 9.72
CA LEU A 64 -3.62 12.64 8.93
C LEU A 64 -3.41 11.39 8.06
N PHE A 65 -2.17 11.12 7.63
CA PHE A 65 -1.79 9.86 7.00
C PHE A 65 -2.02 8.66 7.91
N ASP A 66 -1.47 8.68 9.14
CA ASP A 66 -1.62 7.57 10.08
C ASP A 66 -3.09 7.27 10.39
N MET A 67 -3.94 8.32 10.45
CA MET A 67 -5.38 8.17 10.67
C MET A 67 -6.04 7.46 9.50
N LEU A 68 -5.77 7.90 8.26
CA LEU A 68 -6.30 7.30 7.05
C LEU A 68 -5.80 5.86 6.87
N GLU A 69 -4.49 5.63 7.06
CA GLU A 69 -3.86 4.32 6.99
C GLU A 69 -4.55 3.34 7.97
N SER A 70 -4.73 3.75 9.22
CA SER A 70 -5.40 2.91 10.23
C SER A 70 -6.82 2.48 9.81
N VAL A 71 -7.61 3.40 9.23
CA VAL A 71 -8.99 3.09 8.78
C VAL A 71 -8.98 2.26 7.50
N LEU A 72 -8.00 2.48 6.62
CA LEU A 72 -7.81 1.68 5.40
C LEU A 72 -7.34 0.26 5.71
N ASP A 73 -6.48 0.08 6.71
CA ASP A 73 -6.05 -1.24 7.18
C ASP A 73 -7.23 -2.03 7.78
N ASP A 74 -8.07 -1.38 8.59
CA ASP A 74 -9.29 -2.00 9.07
C ASP A 74 -10.24 -2.39 7.93
N THR A 75 -10.33 -1.53 6.90
CA THR A 75 -11.11 -1.81 5.69
C THR A 75 -10.56 -3.02 4.93
N LEU A 76 -9.24 -3.08 4.72
CA LEU A 76 -8.57 -4.21 4.08
C LEU A 76 -8.82 -5.52 4.84
N VAL A 77 -8.67 -5.50 6.17
CA VAL A 77 -8.92 -6.68 7.03
C VAL A 77 -10.35 -7.16 6.93
N ALA A 78 -11.32 -6.23 6.93
CA ALA A 78 -12.74 -6.57 6.94
C ALA A 78 -13.29 -6.96 5.56
N THR A 79 -12.78 -6.38 4.49
CA THR A 79 -13.36 -6.52 3.14
C THR A 79 -12.46 -7.24 2.14
N GLY A 80 -11.16 -7.36 2.42
CA GLY A 80 -10.16 -7.83 1.48
C GLY A 80 -9.80 -6.82 0.38
N LYS A 81 -10.38 -5.61 0.40
CA LYS A 81 -10.14 -4.57 -0.61
C LYS A 81 -9.02 -3.65 -0.18
N ASN A 82 -8.14 -3.35 -1.11
CA ASN A 82 -7.02 -2.43 -0.91
C ASN A 82 -7.24 -1.13 -1.69
N PHE A 83 -7.16 -0.01 -0.99
CA PHE A 83 -7.39 1.31 -1.57
C PHE A 83 -6.11 2.13 -1.60
N VAL A 84 -5.95 2.91 -2.66
CA VAL A 84 -4.81 3.82 -2.85
C VAL A 84 -5.29 5.26 -2.82
N LEU A 85 -4.61 6.06 -2.01
CA LEU A 85 -4.77 7.51 -1.96
C LEU A 85 -3.67 8.16 -2.82
N TYR A 86 -4.06 9.03 -3.74
CA TYR A 86 -3.12 9.76 -4.59
C TYR A 86 -3.65 11.16 -4.93
N ASP A 87 -2.74 12.03 -5.35
CA ASP A 87 -3.06 13.33 -5.95
C ASP A 87 -3.06 13.22 -7.48
N ASP A 88 -4.03 13.85 -8.10
CA ASP A 88 -4.07 14.04 -9.54
C ASP A 88 -4.38 15.50 -9.86
N PHE A 89 -3.34 16.22 -10.29
CA PHE A 89 -3.39 17.66 -10.61
C PHE A 89 -4.05 18.53 -9.52
N GLY A 90 -3.71 18.27 -8.26
CA GLY A 90 -4.19 19.04 -7.11
C GLY A 90 -5.56 18.62 -6.61
N PHE A 91 -6.00 17.40 -6.93
CA PHE A 91 -7.18 16.77 -6.36
C PHE A 91 -6.81 15.41 -5.78
N LEU A 92 -7.23 15.13 -4.55
CA LEU A 92 -7.04 13.83 -3.91
C LEU A 92 -8.09 12.84 -4.40
N PHE A 93 -7.64 11.64 -4.70
CA PHE A 93 -8.45 10.49 -5.06
C PHE A 93 -8.16 9.33 -4.13
N LEU A 94 -9.20 8.57 -3.82
CA LEU A 94 -9.13 7.29 -3.13
C LEU A 94 -9.78 6.25 -4.03
N LYS A 95 -9.03 5.24 -4.46
CA LYS A 95 -9.50 4.22 -5.39
C LYS A 95 -9.16 2.81 -4.93
N ASP A 96 -10.07 1.87 -5.17
CA ASP A 96 -9.79 0.44 -5.09
C ASP A 96 -8.70 0.09 -6.12
N MET A 97 -7.65 -0.61 -5.70
CA MET A 97 -6.53 -0.99 -6.57
C MET A 97 -7.00 -1.80 -7.78
N GLU A 98 -8.02 -2.64 -7.63
CA GLU A 98 -8.56 -3.43 -8.75
C GLU A 98 -9.12 -2.53 -9.86
N ASN A 99 -9.56 -1.30 -9.54
CA ASN A 99 -10.00 -0.30 -10.51
C ASN A 99 -8.86 0.52 -11.13
N MET A 100 -7.60 0.21 -10.76
CA MET A 100 -6.39 0.88 -11.27
C MET A 100 -5.55 -0.01 -12.18
N VAL A 101 -6.10 -1.12 -12.65
CA VAL A 101 -5.40 -2.02 -13.58
C VAL A 101 -5.40 -1.43 -15.00
N LEU A 102 -4.22 -1.37 -15.61
CA LEU A 102 -4.05 -1.00 -17.02
C LEU A 102 -3.98 -2.28 -17.86
N GLU A 103 -5.12 -2.68 -18.41
CA GLU A 103 -5.26 -3.91 -19.21
C GLU A 103 -4.47 -3.86 -20.52
N ASP A 104 -4.17 -2.67 -21.02
CA ASP A 104 -3.47 -2.39 -22.27
C ASP A 104 -1.97 -2.08 -22.08
N PHE A 105 -1.44 -2.26 -20.85
CA PHE A 105 -0.03 -1.96 -20.57
C PHE A 105 0.72 -3.23 -20.15
N LEU A 106 1.70 -3.59 -20.98
CA LEU A 106 2.55 -4.77 -20.79
C LEU A 106 4.02 -4.37 -20.69
N ILE A 107 4.71 -4.88 -19.69
CA ILE A 107 6.17 -4.83 -19.58
C ILE A 107 6.76 -6.15 -20.08
N ASP A 108 7.66 -6.05 -21.06
CA ASP A 108 8.47 -7.15 -21.58
C ASP A 108 9.92 -6.69 -21.92
N LYS A 109 10.76 -7.61 -22.38
CA LYS A 109 12.16 -7.31 -22.72
C LYS A 109 12.32 -6.27 -23.85
N SER A 110 11.29 -6.01 -24.65
CA SER A 110 11.36 -5.10 -25.79
C SER A 110 11.17 -3.63 -25.40
N ASN A 111 10.55 -3.36 -24.25
CA ASN A 111 10.15 -2.01 -23.84
C ASN A 111 10.82 -1.52 -22.55
N ILE A 112 11.87 -2.21 -22.09
CA ILE A 112 12.68 -1.84 -20.93
C ILE A 112 14.18 -1.85 -21.26
N GLN A 113 14.97 -1.10 -20.48
CA GLN A 113 16.44 -1.11 -20.63
C GLN A 113 17.08 -2.17 -19.76
N ASP A 114 16.62 -2.33 -18.53
CA ASP A 114 17.18 -3.25 -17.57
C ASP A 114 16.15 -3.66 -16.51
N PHE A 115 16.37 -4.79 -15.86
CA PHE A 115 15.57 -5.23 -14.73
C PHE A 115 16.43 -5.98 -13.70
N SER A 116 15.98 -5.95 -12.44
CA SER A 116 16.53 -6.80 -11.39
C SER A 116 15.41 -7.41 -10.56
N TYR A 117 15.58 -8.68 -10.21
CA TYR A 117 14.62 -9.43 -9.42
C TYR A 117 15.27 -9.92 -8.13
N SER A 118 14.55 -9.80 -7.02
CA SER A 118 14.99 -10.31 -5.73
C SER A 118 13.82 -10.93 -4.96
N THR A 119 14.12 -11.97 -4.20
CA THR A 119 13.23 -12.56 -3.21
C THR A 119 13.85 -12.46 -1.84
N SER A 120 13.07 -12.19 -0.82
CA SER A 120 13.55 -12.11 0.56
C SER A 120 12.50 -12.63 1.55
N ILE A 121 12.98 -13.11 2.69
CA ILE A 121 12.17 -13.37 3.88
C ILE A 121 12.51 -12.39 5.01
N ASP A 122 13.45 -11.48 4.78
CA ASP A 122 13.91 -10.51 5.79
C ASP A 122 13.05 -9.26 5.86
N ASP A 123 12.26 -9.02 4.80
CA ASP A 123 11.44 -7.81 4.65
C ASP A 123 9.95 -8.15 4.64
N ASN A 124 9.21 -7.67 5.65
CA ASN A 124 7.75 -7.83 5.75
C ASN A 124 7.24 -9.28 5.57
N THR A 125 8.05 -10.27 5.97
CA THR A 125 7.66 -11.68 5.97
C THR A 125 7.49 -12.14 7.41
N TYR A 126 6.27 -12.57 7.75
CA TYR A 126 5.93 -13.02 9.10
C TYR A 126 5.09 -14.29 9.03
N ASN A 127 5.56 -15.36 9.67
CA ASN A 127 4.84 -16.63 9.77
C ASN A 127 4.15 -16.84 11.14
N LYS A 128 4.26 -15.82 12.01
CA LYS A 128 3.58 -15.77 13.31
C LYS A 128 3.11 -14.34 13.56
N ILE A 129 1.82 -14.19 13.77
CA ILE A 129 1.19 -12.90 14.08
C ILE A 129 0.74 -12.94 15.54
N LYS A 130 1.15 -11.94 16.31
CA LYS A 130 0.77 -11.78 17.71
C LYS A 130 0.25 -10.37 17.94
N LEU A 131 -1.05 -10.24 18.21
CA LEU A 131 -1.69 -8.97 18.51
C LEU A 131 -2.04 -8.91 19.98
N ALA A 132 -1.81 -7.76 20.63
CA ALA A 132 -2.09 -7.52 22.03
C ALA A 132 -3.13 -6.42 22.19
N TYR A 133 -4.16 -6.68 22.99
CA TYR A 133 -5.18 -5.71 23.38
C TYR A 133 -5.15 -5.50 24.90
N ASP A 134 -4.96 -4.26 25.33
CA ASP A 134 -5.04 -3.92 26.76
C ASP A 134 -6.49 -3.59 27.11
N ASN A 135 -7.18 -4.53 27.74
CA ASN A 135 -8.55 -4.35 28.17
C ASN A 135 -8.60 -3.39 29.36
N LYS A 136 -9.02 -2.15 29.12
CA LYS A 136 -9.08 -1.11 30.16
C LYS A 136 -10.13 -1.37 31.24
N GLN A 137 -11.13 -2.22 30.96
CA GLN A 137 -12.18 -2.55 31.94
C GLN A 137 -11.71 -3.60 32.95
N THR A 138 -10.95 -4.58 32.48
CA THR A 138 -10.47 -5.70 33.32
C THR A 138 -9.04 -5.53 33.79
N GLY A 139 -8.28 -4.59 33.21
CA GLY A 139 -6.85 -4.41 33.46
C GLY A 139 -5.97 -5.53 32.87
N VAL A 140 -6.55 -6.47 32.14
CA VAL A 140 -5.85 -7.64 31.58
C VAL A 140 -5.46 -7.42 30.12
N ARG A 141 -4.26 -7.89 29.77
CA ARG A 141 -3.82 -7.95 28.36
C ARG A 141 -4.31 -9.24 27.73
N GLU A 142 -5.13 -9.09 26.70
CA GLU A 142 -5.61 -10.18 25.86
C GLU A 142 -4.66 -10.35 24.66
N ILE A 143 -4.33 -11.60 24.30
CA ILE A 143 -3.43 -11.92 23.20
C ILE A 143 -4.21 -12.71 22.14
N PHE A 144 -4.12 -12.23 20.91
CA PHE A 144 -4.62 -12.89 19.71
C PHE A 144 -3.43 -13.33 18.87
N GLN A 145 -3.31 -14.64 18.61
CA GLN A 145 -2.16 -15.20 17.91
C GLN A 145 -2.61 -16.22 16.88
N THR A 146 -1.97 -16.14 15.71
CA THR A 146 -2.04 -17.16 14.66
C THR A 146 -0.66 -17.41 14.08
N GLN A 147 -0.41 -18.59 13.51
CA GLN A 147 0.91 -18.96 12.98
C GLN A 147 0.81 -20.06 11.93
N ASP A 148 1.80 -20.11 11.06
CA ASP A 148 2.04 -21.21 10.12
C ASP A 148 3.27 -22.01 10.55
N THR A 149 3.02 -23.23 11.06
CA THR A 149 4.09 -24.10 11.57
C THR A 149 4.96 -24.69 10.48
N VAL A 150 4.45 -24.82 9.24
CA VAL A 150 5.23 -25.31 8.11
C VAL A 150 6.29 -24.28 7.71
N ASN A 151 5.87 -23.04 7.50
CA ASN A 151 6.82 -21.96 7.19
C ASN A 151 7.73 -21.60 8.36
N MET A 152 7.29 -21.79 9.61
CA MET A 152 8.20 -21.71 10.77
C MET A 152 9.30 -22.77 10.74
N GLY A 153 8.98 -23.98 10.27
CA GLY A 153 9.99 -25.04 10.07
C GLY A 153 10.99 -24.70 8.97
N ASN A 154 10.52 -24.07 7.88
CA ASN A 154 11.33 -23.75 6.72
C ASN A 154 12.24 -22.52 6.92
N TRP A 155 11.74 -21.48 7.60
CA TRP A 155 12.39 -20.15 7.68
C TRP A 155 12.75 -19.71 9.08
N GLY A 156 12.43 -20.51 10.11
CA GLY A 156 12.46 -20.07 11.49
C GLY A 156 11.22 -19.24 11.87
N THR A 157 11.17 -18.79 13.10
CA THR A 157 10.04 -17.97 13.61
C THR A 157 10.25 -16.51 13.24
N LEU A 158 9.44 -16.01 12.32
CA LEU A 158 9.36 -14.61 11.93
C LEU A 158 8.06 -14.03 12.52
N GLN A 159 8.17 -13.27 13.62
CA GLN A 159 7.01 -12.80 14.37
C GLN A 159 6.70 -11.34 14.10
N TYR A 160 5.45 -11.06 13.69
CA TYR A 160 4.85 -9.74 13.77
C TYR A 160 4.21 -9.52 15.14
N TYR A 161 4.42 -8.36 15.73
CA TYR A 161 3.79 -7.96 16.98
C TYR A 161 3.21 -6.56 16.88
N GLU A 162 1.94 -6.41 17.22
CA GLU A 162 1.26 -5.13 17.24
C GLU A 162 0.34 -5.02 18.46
N LYS A 163 0.19 -3.78 18.97
CA LYS A 163 -0.78 -3.45 20.00
C LYS A 163 -2.00 -2.82 19.36
N VAL A 164 -3.13 -3.52 19.42
CA VAL A 164 -4.38 -3.09 18.78
C VAL A 164 -5.26 -2.30 19.73
N GLN A 165 -6.06 -1.37 19.20
CA GLN A 165 -6.96 -0.52 19.95
C GLN A 165 -8.33 -1.16 20.22
N SER A 166 -8.74 -2.12 19.37
CA SER A 166 -10.02 -2.84 19.44
C SER A 166 -9.77 -4.33 19.38
N LYS A 167 -10.51 -5.11 20.16
CA LYS A 167 -10.42 -6.57 20.15
C LYS A 167 -11.36 -7.22 19.12
N GLU A 168 -12.39 -6.50 18.69
CA GLU A 168 -13.44 -7.04 17.83
C GLU A 168 -12.87 -7.54 16.50
N LEU A 169 -11.90 -6.82 15.93
CA LEU A 169 -11.22 -7.20 14.72
C LEU A 169 -9.88 -7.90 14.94
N ALA A 170 -9.42 -8.03 16.20
CA ALA A 170 -8.06 -8.52 16.47
C ALA A 170 -7.81 -9.94 15.93
N LYS A 171 -8.78 -10.87 16.09
CA LYS A 171 -8.63 -12.21 15.53
C LYS A 171 -8.64 -12.21 14.01
N LEU A 172 -9.60 -11.52 13.41
CA LEU A 172 -9.70 -11.40 11.95
C LEU A 172 -8.45 -10.73 11.35
N ARG A 173 -7.95 -9.68 12.01
CA ARG A 173 -6.71 -9.00 11.65
C ARG A 173 -5.50 -9.93 11.73
N ALA A 174 -5.37 -10.74 12.78
CA ALA A 174 -4.27 -11.70 12.89
C ALA A 174 -4.28 -12.72 11.75
N GLU A 175 -5.45 -13.25 11.40
CA GLU A 175 -5.63 -14.18 10.28
C GLU A 175 -5.33 -13.50 8.92
N ALA A 176 -5.82 -12.28 8.70
CA ALA A 176 -5.55 -11.51 7.49
C ALA A 176 -4.06 -11.18 7.35
N TYR A 177 -3.40 -10.75 8.42
CA TYR A 177 -1.97 -10.46 8.40
C TYR A 177 -1.13 -11.72 8.13
N LEU A 178 -1.50 -12.86 8.72
CA LEU A 178 -0.82 -14.11 8.39
C LEU A 178 -0.95 -14.43 6.90
N LYS A 179 -2.14 -14.28 6.33
CA LYS A 179 -2.37 -14.49 4.88
C LYS A 179 -1.58 -13.52 4.01
N ILE A 180 -1.43 -12.25 4.45
CA ILE A 180 -0.72 -11.21 3.68
C ILE A 180 0.81 -11.40 3.79
N TYR A 181 1.33 -11.65 4.99
CA TYR A 181 2.77 -11.59 5.27
C TYR A 181 3.48 -12.94 5.27
N ASN A 182 2.75 -14.07 5.36
CA ASN A 182 3.36 -15.41 5.41
C ASN A 182 3.80 -15.91 4.04
N ARG A 183 4.66 -15.14 3.39
CA ARG A 183 5.20 -15.44 2.06
C ARG A 183 6.50 -14.68 1.83
N LYS A 184 7.34 -15.18 0.93
CA LYS A 184 8.52 -14.44 0.47
C LYS A 184 8.08 -13.15 -0.22
N THR A 185 8.71 -12.03 0.14
CA THR A 185 8.58 -10.80 -0.66
C THR A 185 9.30 -10.98 -1.98
N ARG A 186 8.67 -10.52 -3.05
CA ARG A 186 9.20 -10.61 -4.41
C ARG A 186 9.18 -9.21 -5.02
N ASN A 187 10.35 -8.67 -5.27
CA ASN A 187 10.53 -7.34 -5.82
C ASN A 187 11.12 -7.43 -7.22
N LEU A 188 10.48 -6.81 -8.17
CA LEU A 188 10.97 -6.63 -9.52
C LEU A 188 11.23 -5.13 -9.73
N GLN A 189 12.47 -4.77 -10.00
CA GLN A 189 12.84 -3.42 -10.39
C GLN A 189 12.99 -3.36 -11.90
N ILE A 190 12.34 -2.38 -12.52
CA ILE A 190 12.40 -2.10 -13.95
C ILE A 190 13.07 -0.74 -14.13
N LYS A 191 14.00 -0.65 -15.07
CA LYS A 191 14.67 0.60 -15.44
C LYS A 191 14.43 0.94 -16.90
N GLY A 192 14.18 2.23 -17.15
CA GLY A 192 14.09 2.78 -18.49
C GLY A 192 12.94 2.17 -19.31
N ALA A 193 11.81 1.83 -18.70
CA ALA A 193 10.62 1.45 -19.44
C ALA A 193 10.07 2.64 -20.23
N PHE A 194 9.41 2.38 -21.36
CA PHE A 194 8.68 3.43 -22.08
C PHE A 194 7.61 4.07 -21.18
N GLY A 195 7.56 5.40 -21.19
CA GLY A 195 6.72 6.18 -20.30
C GLY A 195 5.23 6.12 -20.64
N ASP A 196 4.41 5.89 -19.62
CA ASP A 196 2.97 6.07 -19.66
C ASP A 196 2.53 6.87 -18.43
N VAL A 197 1.92 8.03 -18.63
CA VAL A 197 1.52 8.96 -17.56
C VAL A 197 0.41 8.40 -16.65
N ARG A 198 -0.27 7.33 -17.08
CA ARG A 198 -1.28 6.64 -16.28
C ARG A 198 -0.67 5.77 -15.17
N VAL A 199 0.60 5.38 -15.33
CA VAL A 199 1.30 4.54 -14.35
C VAL A 199 1.66 5.35 -13.11
N ARG A 200 1.21 4.91 -11.96
CA ARG A 200 1.51 5.50 -10.65
C ARG A 200 1.55 4.42 -9.57
N ALA A 201 1.97 4.74 -8.36
CA ALA A 201 1.86 3.80 -7.25
C ALA A 201 0.40 3.33 -7.09
N GLY A 202 0.22 2.03 -6.88
CA GLY A 202 -1.10 1.38 -6.84
C GLY A 202 -1.64 0.92 -8.19
N THR A 203 -1.02 1.28 -9.33
CA THR A 203 -1.42 0.79 -10.64
C THR A 203 -1.07 -0.68 -10.82
N GLY A 204 -2.02 -1.49 -11.29
CA GLY A 204 -1.78 -2.86 -11.75
C GLY A 204 -1.34 -2.88 -13.23
N ILE A 205 -0.26 -3.58 -13.54
CA ILE A 205 0.26 -3.74 -14.89
C ILE A 205 0.61 -5.19 -15.17
N TYR A 206 0.62 -5.58 -16.43
CA TYR A 206 1.06 -6.91 -16.84
C TYR A 206 2.56 -6.94 -17.10
N VAL A 207 3.20 -8.02 -16.66
CA VAL A 207 4.65 -8.24 -16.84
C VAL A 207 4.85 -9.61 -17.46
N ASN A 208 5.63 -9.67 -18.54
CA ASN A 208 6.07 -10.91 -19.17
C ASN A 208 7.59 -10.87 -19.37
N LEU A 209 8.32 -11.36 -18.37
CA LEU A 209 9.78 -11.38 -18.36
C LEU A 209 10.30 -12.78 -18.05
N ASP A 210 11.15 -13.27 -18.94
CA ASP A 210 11.97 -14.44 -18.69
C ASP A 210 13.27 -13.96 -18.03
N ILE A 211 13.46 -14.32 -16.75
CA ILE A 211 14.63 -13.97 -15.93
C ILE A 211 15.56 -15.15 -15.69
N GLY A 212 15.56 -16.12 -16.59
CA GLY A 212 16.38 -17.31 -16.54
C GLY A 212 15.66 -18.49 -15.90
N ASP A 213 15.83 -18.69 -14.59
CA ASP A 213 15.19 -19.82 -13.88
C ASP A 213 13.70 -19.57 -13.58
N ILE A 214 13.22 -18.35 -13.80
CA ILE A 214 11.84 -17.95 -13.49
C ILE A 214 11.27 -17.16 -14.66
N VAL A 215 10.03 -17.49 -15.05
CA VAL A 215 9.23 -16.67 -15.97
C VAL A 215 8.21 -15.89 -15.16
N VAL A 216 8.33 -14.56 -15.17
CA VAL A 216 7.29 -13.67 -14.64
C VAL A 216 6.29 -13.44 -15.74
N ASN A 217 5.13 -14.06 -15.66
CA ASN A 217 4.00 -13.82 -16.55
C ASN A 217 2.76 -13.59 -15.69
N ASN A 218 2.65 -12.40 -15.15
CA ASN A 218 1.61 -12.09 -14.17
C ASN A 218 1.29 -10.61 -14.10
N ARG A 219 0.15 -10.30 -13.49
CA ARG A 219 -0.19 -8.94 -13.06
C ARG A 219 0.65 -8.56 -11.83
N MET A 220 1.31 -7.42 -11.90
CA MET A 220 2.08 -6.87 -10.80
C MET A 220 1.59 -5.47 -10.43
N TRP A 221 1.79 -5.09 -9.19
CA TRP A 221 1.42 -3.79 -8.68
C TRP A 221 2.63 -2.87 -8.61
N VAL A 222 2.46 -1.65 -9.11
CA VAL A 222 3.47 -0.60 -9.00
C VAL A 222 3.51 -0.10 -7.56
N GLU A 223 4.60 -0.38 -6.85
CA GLU A 223 4.84 0.17 -5.53
C GLU A 223 5.41 1.58 -5.60
N LYS A 224 6.31 1.79 -6.55
CA LYS A 224 6.98 3.07 -6.77
C LYS A 224 7.26 3.25 -8.25
N VAL A 225 7.09 4.47 -8.75
CA VAL A 225 7.49 4.85 -10.11
C VAL A 225 8.16 6.22 -10.09
N LYS A 226 9.19 6.35 -10.92
CA LYS A 226 9.84 7.61 -11.24
C LYS A 226 9.69 7.85 -12.74
N HIS A 227 9.00 8.92 -13.11
CA HIS A 227 8.91 9.38 -14.48
C HIS A 227 10.05 10.36 -14.78
N THR A 228 10.73 10.15 -15.91
CA THR A 228 11.77 11.05 -16.41
C THR A 228 11.37 11.55 -17.78
N PHE A 229 11.32 12.86 -17.92
CA PHE A 229 11.01 13.55 -19.17
C PHE A 229 12.24 14.33 -19.61
N GLU A 230 12.85 13.92 -20.70
CA GLU A 230 14.08 14.52 -21.21
C GLU A 230 14.08 14.51 -22.75
N GLN A 231 14.32 15.65 -23.37
CA GLN A 231 14.46 15.79 -24.84
C GLN A 231 13.36 15.06 -25.65
N ASN A 232 12.11 15.22 -25.30
CA ASN A 232 10.96 14.54 -25.93
C ASN A 232 10.87 13.03 -25.66
N LEU A 233 11.69 12.48 -24.78
CA LEU A 233 11.61 11.11 -24.33
C LEU A 233 10.97 11.07 -22.94
N HIS A 234 10.02 10.16 -22.77
CA HIS A 234 9.44 9.83 -21.47
C HIS A 234 9.81 8.40 -21.11
N THR A 235 10.49 8.22 -19.99
CA THR A 235 10.85 6.90 -19.45
C THR A 235 10.40 6.74 -18.01
N MET A 236 10.31 5.49 -17.55
CA MET A 236 9.94 5.14 -16.19
C MET A 236 10.92 4.16 -15.58
N ASP A 237 11.28 4.43 -14.31
CA ASP A 237 11.89 3.43 -13.42
C ASP A 237 10.84 3.01 -12.39
N MET A 238 10.62 1.70 -12.21
CA MET A 238 9.54 1.18 -11.39
C MET A 238 10.02 0.12 -10.41
N THR A 239 9.41 0.08 -9.24
CA THR A 239 9.46 -1.07 -8.33
C THR A 239 8.09 -1.73 -8.34
N LEU A 240 8.06 -3.01 -8.68
CA LEU A 240 6.85 -3.80 -8.81
C LEU A 240 6.80 -4.88 -7.74
N ARG A 241 5.61 -5.13 -7.20
CA ARG A 241 5.32 -6.25 -6.30
C ARG A 241 4.30 -7.19 -6.93
N GLY A 242 4.60 -8.49 -6.86
CA GLY A 242 3.66 -9.54 -7.22
C GLY A 242 3.03 -10.17 -5.98
N TRP A 243 1.73 -10.52 -6.07
CA TRP A 243 1.02 -11.22 -4.99
C TRP A 243 1.06 -12.73 -5.17
N GLU A 244 1.09 -13.20 -6.41
CA GLU A 244 1.17 -14.63 -6.74
C GLU A 244 2.15 -14.82 -7.90
N PHE A 245 3.17 -15.63 -7.68
CA PHE A 245 3.97 -16.22 -8.74
C PHE A 245 3.73 -17.72 -8.67
N VAL A 246 3.27 -18.29 -9.77
CA VAL A 246 3.20 -19.74 -9.94
C VAL A 246 4.62 -20.21 -10.17
N GLU A 247 5.10 -21.09 -9.30
CA GLU A 247 6.35 -21.86 -9.51
C GLU A 247 6.14 -22.89 -10.60
#